data_c0e228ef2de0fe60e1525f36783b0b4e
#
_entry.id   c0e228ef2de0fe60e1525f36783b0b4e
#
_cell.length_a   1.000
_cell.length_b   1.000
_cell.length_c   1.000
_cell.angle_alpha   90.00
_cell.angle_beta   90.00
_cell.angle_gamma   90.00
#
_symmetry.space_group_name_H-M   'P 1'
#
loop_
_entity.id
_entity.type
_entity.pdbx_description
1 polymer ?
#
loop_
_entity_poly.entity_id
_entity_poly.type
_entity_poly.pdbx_seq_one_letter_code
_entity_poly.pdbx_strand_id
1 'polypeptide(L)'
;MALNEYGVKLDSNGYAPSILNQQPTCLICGRYHTARHEVFYGPYRDKSKRLGLWANLCPWCHQNGPNAIHRNHDEDLRLKKWAQKKAMDHYGWPEEKFRQEFGRSYL
;
A
#
# COMPACT_ATOMS: atom_id res chain seq x y z
N MET A 1 7.95 22.24 -0.39
CA MET A 1 7.49 21.06 0.35
C MET A 1 6.25 20.52 -0.33
N ALA A 2 6.29 19.26 -0.76
CA ALA A 2 5.17 18.66 -1.50
C ALA A 2 4.09 18.16 -0.53
N LEU A 3 2.84 18.39 -0.91
CA LEU A 3 1.66 17.88 -0.20
C LEU A 3 0.86 17.03 -1.17
N ASN A 4 0.12 16.05 -0.64
CA ASN A 4 -0.82 15.30 -1.47
C ASN A 4 -2.17 16.03 -1.56
N GLU A 5 -3.16 15.41 -2.21
CA GLU A 5 -4.48 15.99 -2.46
C GLU A 5 -5.26 16.31 -1.18
N TYR A 6 -4.84 15.73 -0.05
CA TYR A 6 -5.49 15.89 1.26
C TYR A 6 -4.67 16.77 2.19
N GLY A 7 -3.65 17.47 1.65
CA GLY A 7 -2.83 18.36 2.46
C GLY A 7 -1.80 17.65 3.34
N VAL A 8 -1.54 16.36 3.10
CA VAL A 8 -0.57 15.58 3.86
C VAL A 8 0.82 15.76 3.25
N LYS A 9 1.80 16.01 4.11
CA LYS A 9 3.19 16.22 3.69
C LYS A 9 3.81 14.93 3.17
N LEU A 10 4.42 15.00 1.98
CA LEU A 10 5.15 13.89 1.38
C LEU A 10 6.63 13.99 1.75
N ASP A 11 7.29 12.83 1.87
CA ASP A 11 8.74 12.81 2.07
C ASP A 11 9.47 13.08 0.73
N SER A 12 10.81 13.07 0.77
CA SER A 12 11.63 13.36 -0.41
C SER A 12 11.44 12.37 -1.55
N ASN A 13 10.89 11.19 -1.26
CA ASN A 13 10.63 10.12 -2.24
C ASN A 13 9.18 10.08 -2.70
N GLY A 14 8.36 11.01 -2.25
CA GLY A 14 6.96 11.11 -2.65
C GLY A 14 5.98 10.26 -1.85
N TYR A 15 6.39 9.78 -0.67
CA TYR A 15 5.54 8.97 0.21
C TYR A 15 4.85 9.82 1.26
N ALA A 16 3.54 9.66 1.38
CA ALA A 16 2.81 10.07 2.58
C ALA A 16 3.07 9.05 3.69
N PRO A 17 2.86 9.40 4.96
CA PRO A 17 2.89 8.39 6.02
C PRO A 17 1.92 7.25 5.71
N SER A 18 2.33 6.01 5.98
CA SER A 18 1.49 4.86 5.69
C SER A 18 0.24 4.86 6.56
N ILE A 19 -0.91 4.64 5.93
CA ILE A 19 -2.16 4.40 6.65
C ILE A 19 -2.38 2.91 6.94
N LEU A 20 -1.49 2.05 6.41
CA LEU A 20 -1.61 0.60 6.52
C LEU A 20 -0.70 0.03 7.60
N ASN A 21 0.49 0.60 7.76
CA ASN A 21 1.54 0.01 8.58
C ASN A 21 2.37 1.15 9.18
N GLN A 22 2.15 1.45 10.45
CA GLN A 22 2.79 2.57 11.12
C GLN A 22 4.05 2.16 11.88
N GLN A 23 4.42 0.88 11.85
CA GLN A 23 5.61 0.36 12.48
C GLN A 23 6.70 0.13 11.43
N PRO A 24 7.99 0.23 11.81
CA PRO A 24 9.08 -0.03 10.86
C PRO A 24 9.26 -1.51 10.53
N THR A 25 8.52 -2.38 11.19
CA THR A 25 8.60 -3.82 11.03
C THR A 25 7.67 -4.30 9.91
N CYS A 26 7.91 -5.52 9.42
CA CYS A 26 7.10 -6.14 8.38
C CYS A 26 5.63 -6.23 8.81
N LEU A 27 4.75 -5.75 7.95
CA LEU A 27 3.31 -5.79 8.19
C LEU A 27 2.80 -7.22 8.44
N ILE A 28 3.39 -8.21 7.79
CA ILE A 28 2.90 -9.58 7.82
C ILE A 28 3.51 -10.37 8.97
N CYS A 29 4.83 -10.34 9.14
CA CYS A 29 5.51 -11.20 10.10
C CYS A 29 6.22 -10.46 11.25
N GLY A 30 6.28 -9.15 11.21
CA GLY A 30 6.88 -8.34 12.29
C GLY A 30 8.40 -8.28 12.31
N ARG A 31 9.09 -8.87 11.34
CA ARG A 31 10.56 -8.82 11.27
C ARG A 31 11.05 -7.41 10.93
N TYR A 32 12.27 -7.10 11.36
CA TYR A 32 12.98 -5.91 10.94
C TYR A 32 13.60 -6.11 9.55
N HIS A 33 14.36 -5.13 9.05
CA HIS A 33 14.99 -5.15 7.73
C HIS A 33 13.97 -5.23 6.60
N THR A 34 13.11 -4.21 6.55
CA THR A 34 12.02 -4.14 5.59
C THR A 34 12.35 -3.17 4.46
N ALA A 35 11.62 -3.35 3.34
CA ALA A 35 11.55 -2.38 2.27
C ALA A 35 10.10 -1.96 2.08
N ARG A 36 9.90 -0.76 1.54
CA ARG A 36 8.57 -0.26 1.23
C ARG A 36 7.99 -0.99 0.03
N HIS A 37 6.75 -1.44 0.18
CA HIS A 37 5.98 -2.07 -0.88
C HIS A 37 4.76 -1.20 -1.16
N GLU A 38 4.68 -0.63 -2.36
CA GLU A 38 3.49 0.10 -2.81
C GLU A 38 2.44 -0.93 -3.19
N VAL A 39 1.33 -0.96 -2.47
CA VAL A 39 0.33 -2.02 -2.61
C VAL A 39 -0.28 -2.02 -4.00
N PHE A 40 -0.58 -0.85 -4.56
CA PHE A 40 -1.13 -0.70 -5.91
C PHE A 40 -0.02 -0.23 -6.84
N TYR A 41 0.85 -1.16 -7.23
CA TYR A 41 2.01 -0.89 -8.05
C TYR A 41 1.66 -0.76 -9.55
N GLY A 42 2.67 -0.69 -10.40
CA GLY A 42 2.48 -0.48 -11.84
C GLY A 42 2.07 0.97 -12.13
N PRO A 43 1.08 1.20 -12.99
CA PRO A 43 0.69 2.58 -13.35
C PRO A 43 0.16 3.41 -12.18
N TYR A 44 -0.24 2.77 -11.08
CA TYR A 44 -0.81 3.43 -9.92
C TYR A 44 0.18 3.59 -8.77
N ARG A 45 1.44 3.27 -9.00
CA ARG A 45 2.48 3.28 -7.97
C ARG A 45 2.61 4.64 -7.28
N ASP A 46 2.68 5.72 -8.05
CA ASP A 46 2.82 7.06 -7.48
C ASP A 46 1.62 7.43 -6.62
N LYS A 47 0.43 7.08 -7.06
CA LYS A 47 -0.78 7.33 -6.29
C LYS A 47 -0.80 6.52 -4.99
N SER A 48 -0.37 5.27 -5.05
CA SER A 48 -0.24 4.42 -3.87
C SER A 48 0.70 5.04 -2.83
N LYS A 49 1.85 5.56 -3.28
CA LYS A 49 2.81 6.28 -2.44
C LYS A 49 2.19 7.53 -1.81
N ARG A 50 1.56 8.36 -2.64
CA ARG A 50 1.03 9.66 -2.22
C ARG A 50 -0.13 9.55 -1.24
N LEU A 51 -0.86 8.45 -1.28
CA LEU A 51 -2.03 8.24 -0.42
C LEU A 51 -1.73 7.38 0.80
N GLY A 52 -0.46 7.02 1.02
CA GLY A 52 -0.08 6.21 2.16
C GLY A 52 -0.46 4.74 2.03
N LEU A 53 -0.70 4.27 0.81
CA LEU A 53 -1.07 2.87 0.56
C LEU A 53 0.17 2.04 0.25
N TRP A 54 1.06 2.00 1.22
CA TRP A 54 2.29 1.23 1.18
C TRP A 54 2.55 0.62 2.56
N ALA A 55 3.31 -0.45 2.58
CA ALA A 55 3.63 -1.14 3.81
C ALA A 55 5.10 -1.57 3.81
N ASN A 56 5.67 -1.73 5.01
CA ASN A 56 6.99 -2.32 5.16
C ASN A 56 6.86 -3.83 5.09
N LEU A 57 7.62 -4.47 4.20
CA LEU A 57 7.67 -5.92 4.08
C LEU A 57 9.11 -6.39 4.15
N CYS A 58 9.37 -7.47 4.90
CA CYS A 58 10.69 -8.09 4.93
C CYS A 58 10.92 -8.86 3.63
N PRO A 59 12.19 -9.21 3.29
CA PRO A 59 12.46 -9.91 2.03
C PRO A 59 11.68 -11.20 1.86
N TRP A 60 11.47 -11.94 2.95
CA TRP A 60 10.73 -13.21 2.90
C TRP A 60 9.27 -13.02 2.50
N CYS A 61 8.58 -12.05 3.13
CA CYS A 61 7.18 -11.77 2.82
C CYS A 61 7.00 -10.99 1.52
N HIS A 62 8.03 -10.28 1.08
CA HIS A 62 7.95 -9.43 -0.11
C HIS A 62 8.25 -10.21 -1.39
N GLN A 63 9.37 -10.95 -1.43
CA GLN A 63 9.86 -11.57 -2.67
C GLN A 63 10.32 -13.01 -2.56
N ASN A 64 10.90 -13.44 -1.43
CA ASN A 64 11.68 -14.68 -1.36
C ASN A 64 10.88 -15.89 -0.90
N GLY A 65 9.86 -15.72 -0.06
CA GLY A 65 9.08 -16.83 0.48
C GLY A 65 8.02 -17.35 -0.48
N PRO A 66 7.49 -18.55 -0.23
CA PRO A 66 6.46 -19.14 -1.12
C PRO A 66 5.14 -18.36 -1.08
N ASN A 67 4.85 -17.67 0.02
CA ASN A 67 3.67 -16.82 0.16
C ASN A 67 4.01 -15.33 0.04
N ALA A 68 5.19 -15.01 -0.51
CA ALA A 68 5.60 -13.62 -0.71
C ALA A 68 4.66 -12.94 -1.70
N ILE A 69 4.42 -11.66 -1.46
CA ILE A 69 3.45 -10.87 -2.25
C ILE A 69 3.78 -10.92 -3.75
N HIS A 70 5.06 -10.81 -4.12
CA HIS A 70 5.47 -10.83 -5.52
C HIS A 70 5.55 -12.23 -6.14
N ARG A 71 5.36 -13.28 -5.35
CA ARG A 71 5.41 -14.67 -5.84
C ARG A 71 4.09 -15.40 -5.74
N ASN A 72 3.12 -14.86 -5.00
CA ASN A 72 1.84 -15.51 -4.75
C ASN A 72 0.71 -14.53 -5.09
N HIS A 73 0.07 -14.76 -6.22
CA HIS A 73 -0.97 -13.88 -6.73
C HIS A 73 -2.15 -13.75 -5.75
N ASP A 74 -2.53 -14.86 -5.11
CA ASP A 74 -3.65 -14.83 -4.15
C ASP A 74 -3.31 -13.97 -2.93
N GLU A 75 -2.06 -14.04 -2.46
CA GLU A 75 -1.62 -13.21 -1.34
C GLU A 75 -1.57 -11.73 -1.73
N ASP A 76 -1.13 -11.44 -2.94
CA ASP A 76 -1.13 -10.07 -3.47
C ASP A 76 -2.55 -9.51 -3.54
N LEU A 77 -3.50 -10.28 -4.05
CA LEU A 77 -4.91 -9.87 -4.11
C LEU A 77 -5.51 -9.68 -2.72
N ARG A 78 -5.16 -10.54 -1.79
CA ARG A 78 -5.62 -10.42 -0.40
C ARG A 78 -5.14 -9.12 0.24
N LEU A 79 -3.87 -8.78 0.04
CA LEU A 79 -3.32 -7.53 0.53
C LEU A 79 -4.01 -6.33 -0.12
N LYS A 80 -4.23 -6.37 -1.43
CA LYS A 80 -4.91 -5.30 -2.16
C LYS A 80 -6.34 -5.09 -1.69
N LYS A 81 -7.06 -6.18 -1.46
CA LYS A 81 -8.43 -6.11 -0.93
C LYS A 81 -8.46 -5.44 0.44
N TRP A 82 -7.57 -5.85 1.33
CA TRP A 82 -7.47 -5.27 2.66
C TRP A 82 -7.09 -3.78 2.60
N ALA A 83 -6.10 -3.44 1.77
CA ALA A 83 -5.65 -2.07 1.62
C ALA A 83 -6.73 -1.18 1.01
N GLN A 84 -7.52 -1.70 0.07
CA GLN A 84 -8.66 -0.97 -0.49
C GLN A 84 -9.68 -0.61 0.59
N LYS A 85 -10.02 -1.57 1.45
CA LYS A 85 -10.95 -1.31 2.56
C LYS A 85 -10.41 -0.24 3.50
N LYS A 86 -9.11 -0.30 3.81
CA LYS A 86 -8.46 0.71 4.64
C LYS A 86 -8.51 2.09 4.00
N ALA A 87 -8.24 2.19 2.70
CA ALA A 87 -8.28 3.45 1.98
C ALA A 87 -9.69 4.04 1.96
N MET A 88 -10.69 3.19 1.68
CA MET A 88 -12.08 3.63 1.65
C MET A 88 -12.52 4.16 3.01
N ASP A 89 -12.16 3.48 4.09
CA ASP A 89 -12.48 3.93 5.45
C ASP A 89 -11.75 5.22 5.80
N HIS A 90 -10.47 5.28 5.49
CA HIS A 90 -9.64 6.43 5.88
C HIS A 90 -10.06 7.71 5.15
N TYR A 91 -10.32 7.62 3.85
CA TYR A 91 -10.64 8.78 3.02
C TYR A 91 -12.14 9.03 2.85
N GLY A 92 -12.98 8.15 3.39
CA GLY A 92 -14.42 8.27 3.23
C GLY A 92 -14.88 8.02 1.80
N TRP A 93 -14.22 7.10 1.08
CA TRP A 93 -14.52 6.81 -0.32
C TRP A 93 -15.55 5.69 -0.46
N PRO A 94 -16.56 5.85 -1.34
CA PRO A 94 -17.32 4.70 -1.82
C PRO A 94 -16.46 3.88 -2.79
N GLU A 95 -16.87 2.65 -3.06
CA GLU A 95 -16.15 1.74 -3.96
C GLU A 95 -15.92 2.36 -5.34
N GLU A 96 -16.89 3.10 -5.86
CA GLU A 96 -16.77 3.75 -7.15
C GLU A 96 -15.63 4.77 -7.19
N LYS A 97 -15.42 5.50 -6.10
CA LYS A 97 -14.29 6.43 -6.00
C LYS A 97 -12.96 5.67 -6.06
N PHE A 98 -12.87 4.52 -5.40
CA PHE A 98 -11.68 3.70 -5.47
C PHE A 98 -11.41 3.22 -6.91
N ARG A 99 -12.45 2.80 -7.63
CA ARG A 99 -12.30 2.44 -9.06
C ARG A 99 -11.78 3.58 -9.89
N GLN A 100 -12.28 4.78 -9.67
CA GLN A 100 -11.82 5.97 -10.40
C GLN A 100 -10.33 6.24 -10.13
N GLU A 101 -9.90 6.04 -8.89
CA GLU A 101 -8.52 6.33 -8.50
C GLU A 101 -7.54 5.24 -8.94
N PHE A 102 -7.92 3.98 -8.90
CA PHE A 102 -7.02 2.83 -9.10
C PHE A 102 -7.43 1.90 -10.25
N GLY A 103 -8.40 2.30 -11.06
CA GLY A 103 -8.76 1.60 -12.29
C GLY A 103 -9.66 0.38 -12.11
N ARG A 104 -9.78 -0.16 -10.90
CA ARG A 104 -10.64 -1.32 -10.60
C ARG A 104 -10.88 -1.43 -9.11
N SER A 105 -11.88 -2.23 -8.73
CA SER A 105 -12.08 -2.65 -7.34
C SER A 105 -11.57 -4.07 -7.14
N TYR A 106 -11.02 -4.32 -5.96
CA TYR A 106 -10.57 -5.65 -5.53
C TYR A 106 -11.56 -6.31 -4.57
N LEU A 107 -12.65 -5.63 -4.28
CA LEU A 107 -13.73 -6.18 -3.43
C LEU A 107 -14.65 -7.13 -4.18
#